data_33e72c7c40be312987cb961c1d2edb8e
#
_entry.id   33e72c7c40be312987cb961c1d2edb8e
#
_cell.length_a   1.000
_cell.length_b   1.000
_cell.length_c   1.000
_cell.angle_alpha   90.00
_cell.angle_beta   90.00
_cell.angle_gamma   90.00
#
_symmetry.space_group_name_H-M   'P 1'
#
loop_
_entity.id
_entity.type
_entity.pdbx_description
1 polymer ?
#
loop_
_entity_poly.entity_id
_entity_poly.type
_entity_poly.pdbx_seq_one_letter_code
_entity_poly.pdbx_strand_id
1 'polypeptide(L)'
;MDDRNTKQVIVFRKDLMKGEHSLRKGKIAAQVAHASLGALLKWAERTGYLNHDGSGQYDITFSFRENSILDKWLNGIFTKICVMIENEEELLKLYEEINKTDIPCVLITDAGNTEFHGVPTNTCIGIGPWWSDEIDEFTKDLPLF
;
A
#
# COMPACT_ATOMS: atom_id res chain seq x y z
N MET A 1 -26.38 1.19 10.08
CA MET A 1 -25.07 1.81 9.85
C MET A 1 -23.98 0.83 10.23
N ASP A 2 -22.97 0.67 9.40
CA ASP A 2 -21.85 -0.23 9.67
C ASP A 2 -20.88 0.45 10.66
N ASP A 3 -20.70 -0.14 11.85
CA ASP A 3 -19.84 0.42 12.89
C ASP A 3 -18.40 -0.10 12.84
N ARG A 4 -18.05 -0.87 11.80
CA ARG A 4 -16.72 -1.41 11.65
C ARG A 4 -15.68 -0.31 11.43
N ASN A 5 -14.47 -0.53 11.94
CA ASN A 5 -13.34 0.35 11.71
C ASN A 5 -12.67 0.06 10.37
N THR A 6 -11.98 1.05 9.87
CA THR A 6 -11.19 0.94 8.64
C THR A 6 -9.73 1.24 8.93
N LYS A 7 -8.84 0.65 8.16
CA LYS A 7 -7.41 0.91 8.27
C LYS A 7 -6.70 0.59 6.96
N GLN A 8 -5.46 1.03 6.89
CA GLN A 8 -4.49 0.62 5.90
C GLN A 8 -3.36 -0.12 6.61
N VAL A 9 -2.88 -1.20 6.03
CA VAL A 9 -1.73 -1.96 6.56
C VAL A 9 -0.64 -2.00 5.50
N ILE A 10 0.58 -1.72 5.90
CA ILE A 10 1.77 -1.86 5.08
C ILE A 10 2.57 -3.04 5.63
N VAL A 11 2.89 -4.00 4.76
CA VAL A 11 3.67 -5.18 5.12
C VAL A 11 5.05 -5.07 4.49
N PHE A 12 6.08 -4.96 5.32
CA PHE A 12 7.46 -4.74 4.88
C PHE A 12 8.30 -6.01 5.05
N ARG A 13 9.21 -6.26 4.11
CA ARG A 13 10.14 -7.39 4.19
C ARG A 13 11.17 -7.17 5.30
N LYS A 14 11.13 -8.04 6.30
CA LYS A 14 12.02 -8.01 7.44
C LYS A 14 13.49 -8.29 7.06
N ASP A 15 13.70 -9.12 6.06
CA ASP A 15 15.05 -9.49 5.60
C ASP A 15 15.83 -8.33 5.00
N LEU A 16 15.13 -7.28 4.53
CA LEU A 16 15.77 -6.05 4.04
C LEU A 16 16.29 -5.14 5.15
N MET A 17 15.96 -5.45 6.40
CA MET A 17 16.31 -4.64 7.56
C MET A 17 17.35 -5.31 8.46
N LYS A 18 17.98 -6.40 7.98
CA LYS A 18 18.97 -7.17 8.75
C LYS A 18 20.33 -7.13 8.08
N GLY A 19 21.38 -7.21 8.91
CA GLY A 19 22.77 -7.39 8.46
C GLY A 19 23.45 -6.10 8.02
N GLU A 20 24.60 -6.26 7.38
CA GLU A 20 25.48 -5.16 6.96
C GLU A 20 24.86 -4.27 5.87
N HIS A 21 23.91 -4.81 5.12
CA HIS A 21 23.25 -4.12 4.01
C HIS A 21 21.82 -3.75 4.34
N SER A 22 21.50 -3.58 5.64
CA SER A 22 20.17 -3.17 6.04
C SER A 22 19.82 -1.80 5.46
N LEU A 23 18.55 -1.63 5.07
CA LEU A 23 18.07 -0.37 4.54
C LEU A 23 18.13 0.74 5.58
N ARG A 24 18.45 1.95 5.12
CA ARG A 24 18.40 3.14 5.95
C ARG A 24 16.95 3.52 6.25
N LYS A 25 16.74 4.16 7.39
CA LYS A 25 15.40 4.59 7.84
C LYS A 25 14.68 5.44 6.81
N GLY A 26 15.39 6.37 6.13
CA GLY A 26 14.81 7.21 5.10
C GLY A 26 14.29 6.41 3.91
N LYS A 27 15.03 5.39 3.49
CA LYS A 27 14.60 4.49 2.40
C LYS A 27 13.35 3.70 2.79
N ILE A 28 13.34 3.18 4.01
CA ILE A 28 12.18 2.45 4.54
C ILE A 28 10.94 3.36 4.57
N ALA A 29 11.10 4.59 5.10
CA ALA A 29 10.01 5.56 5.16
C ALA A 29 9.44 5.87 3.77
N ALA A 30 10.32 6.06 2.78
CA ALA A 30 9.90 6.33 1.39
C ALA A 30 9.12 5.17 0.81
N GLN A 31 9.57 3.93 1.03
CA GLN A 31 8.87 2.73 0.55
C GLN A 31 7.50 2.57 1.20
N VAL A 32 7.39 2.83 2.49
CA VAL A 32 6.11 2.82 3.21
C VAL A 32 5.16 3.86 2.66
N ALA A 33 5.65 5.07 2.37
CA ALA A 33 4.86 6.12 1.75
C ALA A 33 4.37 5.73 0.35
N HIS A 34 5.22 5.09 -0.45
CA HIS A 34 4.82 4.56 -1.76
C HIS A 34 3.67 3.55 -1.62
N ALA A 35 3.76 2.66 -0.64
CA ALA A 35 2.74 1.64 -0.40
C ALA A 35 1.41 2.26 0.03
N SER A 36 1.45 3.22 0.93
CA SER A 36 0.25 3.90 1.43
C SER A 36 -0.46 4.66 0.31
N LEU A 37 0.27 5.50 -0.41
CA LEU A 37 -0.32 6.25 -1.52
C LEU A 37 -0.75 5.33 -2.67
N GLY A 38 0.08 4.36 -3.03
CA GLY A 38 -0.23 3.42 -4.10
C GLY A 38 -1.50 2.62 -3.85
N ALA A 39 -1.72 2.17 -2.62
CA ALA A 39 -2.94 1.46 -2.26
C ALA A 39 -4.17 2.37 -2.33
N LEU A 40 -4.05 3.62 -1.86
CA LEU A 40 -5.14 4.59 -1.96
C LEU A 40 -5.50 4.87 -3.43
N LEU A 41 -4.50 5.01 -4.29
CA LEU A 41 -4.71 5.27 -5.71
C LEU A 41 -5.45 4.14 -6.45
N LYS A 42 -5.52 2.94 -5.87
CA LYS A 42 -6.34 1.85 -6.41
C LYS A 42 -7.84 2.18 -6.40
N TRP A 43 -8.26 3.09 -5.55
CA TRP A 43 -9.65 3.57 -5.48
C TRP A 43 -9.95 4.66 -6.50
N ALA A 44 -8.93 5.26 -7.10
CA ALA A 44 -9.08 6.43 -7.96
C ALA A 44 -9.49 6.05 -9.38
N GLU A 45 -10.32 6.88 -9.99
CA GLU A 45 -10.54 6.88 -11.43
C GLU A 45 -9.58 7.86 -12.08
N ARG A 46 -8.99 7.44 -13.19
CA ARG A 46 -8.08 8.27 -13.98
C ARG A 46 -8.70 8.53 -15.33
N THR A 47 -8.83 9.81 -15.67
CA THR A 47 -9.30 10.25 -16.97
C THR A 47 -8.25 11.17 -17.60
N GLY A 48 -8.10 11.09 -18.91
CA GLY A 48 -7.17 11.93 -19.65
C GLY A 48 -7.79 12.42 -20.95
N TYR A 49 -7.43 13.62 -21.35
CA TYR A 49 -7.85 14.19 -22.63
C TYR A 49 -6.81 15.16 -23.17
N LEU A 50 -6.86 15.38 -24.49
CA LEU A 50 -6.00 16.37 -25.15
C LEU A 50 -6.75 17.69 -25.29
N ASN A 51 -6.07 18.76 -24.97
CA ASN A 51 -6.57 20.12 -25.18
C ASN A 51 -6.37 20.54 -26.65
N HIS A 52 -7.01 21.67 -27.07
CA HIS A 52 -6.91 22.19 -28.42
C HIS A 52 -5.47 22.59 -28.84
N ASP A 53 -4.62 22.91 -27.86
CA ASP A 53 -3.22 23.28 -28.10
C ASP A 53 -2.28 22.06 -28.17
N GLY A 54 -2.81 20.84 -28.10
CA GLY A 54 -2.04 19.60 -28.12
C GLY A 54 -1.51 19.16 -26.76
N SER A 55 -1.74 19.95 -25.69
CA SER A 55 -1.40 19.54 -24.33
C SER A 55 -2.40 18.52 -23.79
N GLY A 56 -1.96 17.66 -22.89
CA GLY A 56 -2.84 16.70 -22.21
C GLY A 56 -3.20 17.15 -20.80
N GLN A 57 -4.35 16.72 -20.35
CA GLN A 57 -4.76 16.87 -18.96
C GLN A 57 -5.21 15.52 -18.43
N TYR A 58 -4.82 15.23 -17.20
CA TYR A 58 -5.19 14.00 -16.50
C TYR A 58 -5.86 14.38 -15.18
N ASP A 59 -6.96 13.73 -14.89
CA ASP A 59 -7.67 13.91 -13.63
C ASP A 59 -7.61 12.60 -12.84
N ILE A 60 -7.42 12.73 -11.54
CA ILE A 60 -7.49 11.62 -10.60
C ILE A 60 -8.62 11.94 -9.64
N THR A 61 -9.66 11.12 -9.64
CA THR A 61 -10.89 11.38 -8.89
C THR A 61 -11.21 10.25 -7.95
N PHE A 62 -11.54 10.62 -6.71
CA PHE A 62 -12.09 9.69 -5.72
C PHE A 62 -13.56 9.98 -5.53
N SER A 63 -14.41 9.00 -5.82
CA SER A 63 -15.86 9.13 -5.62
C SER A 63 -16.33 8.10 -4.61
N PHE A 64 -16.91 8.55 -3.51
CA PHE A 64 -17.35 7.66 -2.46
C PHE A 64 -18.58 8.23 -1.73
N ARG A 65 -19.36 7.34 -1.17
CA ARG A 65 -20.56 7.70 -0.42
C ARG A 65 -20.25 7.92 1.05
N GLU A 66 -21.07 8.70 1.70
CA GLU A 66 -21.07 8.86 3.15
C GLU A 66 -21.17 7.49 3.84
N ASN A 67 -20.40 7.30 4.91
CA ASN A 67 -20.30 6.05 5.69
C ASN A 67 -19.70 4.85 4.94
N SER A 68 -19.16 5.06 3.75
CA SER A 68 -18.40 4.03 3.03
C SER A 68 -17.00 3.86 3.61
N ILE A 69 -16.26 2.86 3.12
CA ILE A 69 -14.89 2.60 3.55
C ILE A 69 -14.01 3.83 3.39
N LEU A 70 -14.03 4.45 2.20
CA LEU A 70 -13.18 5.62 1.93
C LEU A 70 -13.56 6.81 2.79
N ASP A 71 -14.86 7.04 3.00
CA ASP A 71 -15.31 8.13 3.86
C ASP A 71 -14.83 7.93 5.30
N LYS A 72 -15.04 6.74 5.84
CA LYS A 72 -14.63 6.42 7.21
C LYS A 72 -13.12 6.54 7.42
N TRP A 73 -12.34 6.18 6.42
CA TRP A 73 -10.89 6.25 6.52
C TRP A 73 -10.34 7.65 6.26
N LEU A 74 -10.69 8.27 5.11
CA LEU A 74 -10.19 9.58 4.72
C LEU A 74 -10.64 10.69 5.66
N ASN A 75 -11.89 10.65 6.09
CA ASN A 75 -12.48 11.66 6.95
C ASN A 75 -12.50 11.24 8.44
N GLY A 76 -11.98 10.07 8.76
CA GLY A 76 -11.88 9.55 10.12
C GLY A 76 -10.46 9.67 10.69
N ILE A 77 -10.02 8.62 11.39
CA ILE A 77 -8.73 8.60 12.07
C ILE A 77 -7.55 8.42 11.10
N PHE A 78 -7.82 7.96 9.89
CA PHE A 78 -6.80 7.81 8.84
C PHE A 78 -5.72 6.78 9.20
N THR A 79 -6.13 5.69 9.87
CA THR A 79 -5.25 4.70 10.49
C THR A 79 -4.36 3.97 9.48
N LYS A 80 -3.08 3.92 9.79
CA LYS A 80 -2.07 3.16 9.04
C LYS A 80 -1.24 2.36 10.03
N ILE A 81 -1.02 1.08 9.74
CA ILE A 81 -0.24 0.18 10.60
C ILE A 81 0.83 -0.49 9.74
N CYS A 82 2.07 -0.49 10.22
CA CYS A 82 3.17 -1.17 9.55
C CYS A 82 3.52 -2.45 10.29
N VAL A 83 3.56 -3.56 9.55
CA VAL A 83 3.95 -4.88 10.06
C VAL A 83 5.07 -5.46 9.21
N MET A 84 5.68 -6.54 9.66
CA MET A 84 6.80 -7.19 8.96
C MET A 84 6.45 -8.59 8.51
N ILE A 85 7.04 -9.01 7.39
CA ILE A 85 6.98 -10.37 6.89
C ILE A 85 8.41 -10.86 6.63
N GLU A 86 8.66 -12.16 6.72
CA GLU A 86 10.03 -12.70 6.77
C GLU A 86 10.85 -12.43 5.50
N ASN A 87 10.28 -12.62 4.31
CA ASN A 87 11.03 -12.59 3.06
C ASN A 87 10.14 -12.28 1.85
N GLU A 88 10.76 -12.18 0.68
CA GLU A 88 10.05 -11.89 -0.56
C GLU A 88 9.03 -12.96 -0.94
N GLU A 89 9.38 -14.24 -0.77
CA GLU A 89 8.47 -15.33 -1.13
C GLU A 89 7.16 -15.25 -0.35
N GLU A 90 7.25 -15.00 0.96
CA GLU A 90 6.06 -14.84 1.80
C GLU A 90 5.30 -13.57 1.47
N LEU A 91 6.01 -12.49 1.13
CA LEU A 91 5.37 -11.23 0.71
C LEU A 91 4.54 -11.42 -0.55
N LEU A 92 5.11 -12.05 -1.57
CA LEU A 92 4.43 -12.28 -2.84
C LEU A 92 3.25 -13.23 -2.70
N LYS A 93 3.38 -14.24 -1.85
CA LYS A 93 2.28 -15.15 -1.54
C LYS A 93 1.11 -14.43 -0.88
N LEU A 94 1.40 -13.57 0.09
CA LEU A 94 0.39 -12.76 0.76
C LEU A 94 -0.29 -11.80 -0.24
N TYR A 95 0.50 -11.16 -1.08
CA TYR A 95 0.00 -10.28 -2.14
C TYR A 95 -1.00 -11.00 -3.06
N GLU A 96 -0.64 -12.19 -3.53
CA GLU A 96 -1.51 -13.00 -4.39
C GLU A 96 -2.80 -13.40 -3.69
N GLU A 97 -2.73 -13.78 -2.43
CA GLU A 97 -3.90 -14.16 -1.62
C GLU A 97 -4.88 -12.99 -1.47
N ILE A 98 -4.37 -11.81 -1.15
CA ILE A 98 -5.20 -10.62 -0.97
C ILE A 98 -5.83 -10.18 -2.30
N ASN A 99 -5.10 -10.31 -3.41
CA ASN A 99 -5.62 -9.95 -4.73
C ASN A 99 -6.74 -10.87 -5.24
N LYS A 100 -6.98 -12.00 -4.60
CA LYS A 100 -8.16 -12.83 -4.86
C LYS A 100 -9.42 -12.27 -4.23
N THR A 101 -9.29 -11.24 -3.41
CA THR A 101 -10.39 -10.54 -2.75
C THR A 101 -10.60 -9.18 -3.38
N ASP A 102 -11.61 -8.45 -2.93
CA ASP A 102 -11.86 -7.07 -3.36
C ASP A 102 -10.98 -6.05 -2.63
N ILE A 103 -10.19 -6.48 -1.65
CA ILE A 103 -9.34 -5.57 -0.87
C ILE A 103 -8.25 -4.99 -1.76
N PRO A 104 -8.15 -3.66 -1.86
CA PRO A 104 -7.07 -3.04 -2.63
C PRO A 104 -5.70 -3.41 -2.06
N CYS A 105 -4.81 -3.85 -2.93
CA CYS A 105 -3.46 -4.22 -2.53
C CYS A 105 -2.49 -3.83 -3.64
N VAL A 106 -1.37 -3.20 -3.27
CA VAL A 106 -0.34 -2.78 -4.22
C VAL A 106 1.01 -3.35 -3.81
N LEU A 107 1.76 -3.85 -4.79
CA LEU A 107 3.14 -4.29 -4.59
C LEU A 107 4.08 -3.14 -4.95
N ILE A 108 5.00 -2.81 -4.07
CA ILE A 108 6.01 -1.79 -4.31
C ILE A 108 7.31 -2.45 -4.71
N THR A 109 7.73 -2.12 -5.93
CA THR A 109 9.02 -2.53 -6.47
C THR A 109 9.91 -1.32 -6.59
N ASP A 110 10.98 -1.26 -5.80
CA ASP A 110 11.96 -0.20 -5.91
C ASP A 110 12.80 -0.40 -7.18
N ALA A 111 13.11 0.68 -7.88
CA ALA A 111 13.91 0.61 -9.11
C ALA A 111 15.37 0.21 -8.88
N GLY A 112 15.85 0.26 -7.63
CA GLY A 112 17.21 -0.13 -7.27
C GLY A 112 18.26 0.95 -7.48
N ASN A 113 17.85 2.19 -7.70
CA ASN A 113 18.77 3.28 -8.06
C ASN A 113 19.63 3.78 -6.90
N THR A 114 19.27 3.49 -5.65
CA THR A 114 19.98 4.01 -4.48
C THR A 114 20.63 2.92 -3.62
N GLU A 115 19.88 2.00 -3.07
CA GLU A 115 20.38 1.04 -2.06
C GLU A 115 20.43 -0.42 -2.53
N PHE A 116 19.88 -0.76 -3.69
CA PHE A 116 19.82 -2.13 -4.19
C PHE A 116 20.77 -2.40 -5.36
N HIS A 117 21.80 -1.60 -5.49
CA HIS A 117 22.87 -1.78 -6.51
C HIS A 117 22.33 -1.93 -7.95
N GLY A 118 21.31 -1.16 -8.32
CA GLY A 118 20.70 -1.20 -9.64
C GLY A 118 19.73 -2.36 -9.89
N VAL A 119 19.45 -3.16 -8.85
CA VAL A 119 18.53 -4.31 -8.95
C VAL A 119 17.13 -3.92 -8.49
N PRO A 120 16.10 -4.00 -9.36
CA PRO A 120 14.72 -3.81 -8.94
C PRO A 120 14.36 -4.78 -7.83
N THR A 121 13.78 -4.27 -6.75
CA THR A 121 13.55 -5.05 -5.53
C THR A 121 12.13 -4.84 -5.00
N ASN A 122 11.39 -5.92 -4.79
CA ASN A 122 10.09 -5.88 -4.14
C ASN A 122 10.30 -5.66 -2.63
N THR A 123 9.80 -4.57 -2.11
CA THR A 123 10.08 -4.16 -0.72
C THR A 123 8.92 -4.36 0.23
N CYS A 124 7.71 -4.03 -0.19
CA CYS A 124 6.53 -4.08 0.66
C CYS A 124 5.25 -4.11 -0.16
N ILE A 125 4.15 -4.36 0.53
CA ILE A 125 2.81 -4.20 -0.04
C ILE A 125 2.01 -3.22 0.81
N GLY A 126 1.10 -2.48 0.16
CA GLY A 126 0.11 -1.66 0.82
C GLY A 126 -1.27 -2.29 0.67
N ILE A 127 -2.01 -2.38 1.75
CA ILE A 127 -3.31 -3.04 1.82
C ILE A 127 -4.36 -2.05 2.32
N GLY A 128 -5.40 -1.84 1.54
CA GLY A 128 -6.49 -0.95 1.93
C GLY A 128 -6.28 0.51 1.49
N PRO A 129 -7.12 1.46 2.00
CA PRO A 129 -8.00 1.26 3.16
C PRO A 129 -9.13 0.26 2.89
N TRP A 130 -9.50 -0.45 3.92
CA TRP A 130 -10.56 -1.45 3.90
C TRP A 130 -11.06 -1.70 5.33
N TRP A 131 -12.07 -2.56 5.49
CA TRP A 131 -12.56 -2.96 6.80
C TRP A 131 -11.43 -3.64 7.59
N SER A 132 -11.20 -3.17 8.81
CA SER A 132 -10.08 -3.65 9.65
C SER A 132 -10.17 -5.15 9.95
N ASP A 133 -11.35 -5.65 10.22
CA ASP A 133 -11.57 -7.07 10.53
C ASP A 133 -11.24 -7.98 9.34
N GLU A 134 -11.53 -7.54 8.13
CA GLU A 134 -11.20 -8.30 6.92
C GLU A 134 -9.71 -8.30 6.61
N ILE A 135 -9.04 -7.15 6.80
CA ILE A 135 -7.58 -7.09 6.66
C ILE A 135 -6.89 -7.95 7.72
N ASP A 136 -7.43 -7.98 8.94
CA ASP A 136 -6.86 -8.76 10.04
C ASP A 136 -6.77 -10.25 9.74
N GLU A 137 -7.63 -10.79 8.91
CA GLU A 137 -7.55 -12.20 8.50
C GLU A 137 -6.21 -12.53 7.84
N PHE A 138 -5.56 -11.54 7.22
CA PHE A 138 -4.28 -11.71 6.53
C PHE A 138 -3.07 -11.26 7.34
N THR A 139 -3.24 -10.32 8.24
CA THR A 139 -2.10 -9.59 8.86
C THR A 139 -2.02 -9.65 10.37
N LYS A 140 -3.04 -10.18 11.06
CA LYS A 140 -3.10 -10.13 12.55
C LYS A 140 -1.93 -10.81 13.23
N ASP A 141 -1.34 -11.84 12.63
CA ASP A 141 -0.25 -12.61 13.22
C ASP A 141 1.15 -12.08 12.84
N LEU A 142 1.20 -11.02 12.04
CA LEU A 142 2.46 -10.40 11.65
C LEU A 142 2.93 -9.42 12.73
N PRO A 143 4.22 -9.46 13.10
CA PRO A 143 4.74 -8.56 14.13
C PRO A 143 4.77 -7.11 13.65
N LEU A 144 4.59 -6.19 14.59
CA LEU A 144 4.73 -4.77 14.31
C LEU A 144 6.16 -4.43 13.87
N PHE A 145 6.22 -3.47 12.98
CA PHE A 145 7.48 -2.94 12.46
C PHE A 145 8.26 -2.19 13.54
#